data_ce56318c7f02e230953985078bbac5ec
#
_entry.id   ce56318c7f02e230953985078bbac5ec
#
_cell.length_a   1.000
_cell.length_b   1.000
_cell.length_c   1.000
_cell.angle_alpha   90.00
_cell.angle_beta   90.00
_cell.angle_gamma   90.00
#
_symmetry.space_group_name_H-M   'P 1'
#
loop_
_entity.id
_entity.type
_entity.pdbx_description
1 polymer ?
#
loop_
_entity_poly.entity_id
_entity_poly.type
_entity_poly.pdbx_seq_one_letter_code
_entity_poly.pdbx_strand_id
1 'polypeptide(L)'
;PVLFKVKKLWKVELLMWLYYLFRLPGFDIWLQRRLIDRPADDFRFGDTPYQTGLKILQKAKVTENDLFIDLGSGRGKMVFLAALACHCQAVGIELLPSYNILCNRIANNLHLEDQVQFINDDFLECDLTGVSVIFTACTTWSRMPHDLLLDRVEELPDGVRWISAGQEQRHPDLNLVGADTLLFSWGYEDVWFYEVKHQTSSTTASSD
;
A
#
# COMPACT_ATOMS: atom_id res chain seq x y z
N PRO A 1 1.03 22.86 4.04
CA PRO A 1 0.72 21.59 3.41
C PRO A 1 1.86 20.59 3.60
N VAL A 2 1.56 19.30 3.82
CA VAL A 2 2.53 18.21 4.01
C VAL A 2 3.56 18.18 2.88
N LEU A 3 3.10 18.44 1.66
CA LEU A 3 3.90 18.51 0.44
C LEU A 3 5.20 19.34 0.57
N PHE A 4 5.17 20.42 1.32
CA PHE A 4 6.35 21.28 1.53
C PHE A 4 7.08 21.01 2.84
N LYS A 5 6.47 20.31 3.77
CA LYS A 5 7.10 19.93 5.04
C LYS A 5 8.00 18.69 4.90
N VAL A 6 7.61 17.75 4.02
CA VAL A 6 8.38 16.55 3.73
C VAL A 6 9.35 16.84 2.58
N LYS A 7 10.64 16.75 2.85
CA LYS A 7 11.69 17.05 1.89
C LYS A 7 11.54 16.20 0.62
N LYS A 8 11.72 16.78 -0.56
CA LYS A 8 11.59 16.18 -1.89
C LYS A 8 10.14 15.81 -2.32
N LEU A 9 9.15 15.74 -1.44
CA LEU A 9 7.80 15.26 -1.80
C LEU A 9 7.13 16.13 -2.91
N TRP A 10 7.34 17.45 -2.87
CA TRP A 10 6.85 18.35 -3.92
C TRP A 10 7.49 18.07 -5.29
N LYS A 11 8.73 17.54 -5.32
CA LYS A 11 9.40 17.15 -6.56
C LYS A 11 8.77 15.90 -7.17
N VAL A 12 8.33 14.95 -6.33
CA VAL A 12 7.57 13.77 -6.77
C VAL A 12 6.31 14.22 -7.51
N GLU A 13 5.52 15.11 -6.90
CA GLU A 13 4.29 15.64 -7.53
C GLU A 13 4.59 16.42 -8.81
N LEU A 14 5.63 17.24 -8.83
CA LEU A 14 6.02 17.98 -10.03
C LEU A 14 6.38 17.04 -11.18
N LEU A 15 7.17 16.00 -10.91
CA LEU A 15 7.56 15.02 -11.94
C LEU A 15 6.35 14.19 -12.41
N MET A 16 5.45 13.82 -11.52
CA MET A 16 4.18 13.20 -11.86
C MET A 16 3.38 14.10 -12.81
N TRP A 17 3.19 15.36 -12.42
CA TRP A 17 2.43 16.33 -13.20
C TRP A 17 3.05 16.55 -14.60
N LEU A 18 4.37 16.71 -14.69
CA LEU A 18 5.09 16.85 -15.96
C LEU A 18 4.90 15.62 -16.86
N TYR A 19 4.95 14.42 -16.30
CA TYR A 19 4.70 13.20 -17.06
C TYR A 19 3.29 13.19 -17.66
N TYR A 20 2.27 13.54 -16.86
CA TYR A 20 0.88 13.57 -17.32
C TYR A 20 0.59 14.71 -18.29
N LEU A 21 1.35 15.79 -18.25
CA LEU A 21 1.22 16.91 -19.21
C LEU A 21 1.64 16.50 -20.63
N PHE A 22 2.66 15.65 -20.75
CA PHE A 22 3.25 15.27 -22.05
C PHE A 22 2.81 13.89 -22.56
N ARG A 23 2.03 13.14 -21.81
CA ARG A 23 1.47 11.86 -22.22
C ARG A 23 -0.02 11.82 -21.98
N LEU A 24 -0.74 11.05 -22.80
CA LEU A 24 -2.15 10.73 -22.59
C LEU A 24 -2.26 9.43 -21.75
N PRO A 25 -2.09 9.51 -20.42
CA PRO A 25 -2.00 8.31 -19.58
C PRO A 25 -3.28 7.48 -19.63
N GLY A 26 -4.41 8.10 -19.92
CA GLY A 26 -5.69 7.41 -20.04
C GLY A 26 -5.73 6.34 -21.12
N PHE A 27 -4.99 6.52 -22.23
CA PHE A 27 -4.93 5.55 -23.31
C PHE A 27 -4.05 4.35 -22.95
N ASP A 28 -2.88 4.60 -22.37
CA ASP A 28 -1.97 3.53 -21.93
C ASP A 28 -2.63 2.66 -20.86
N ILE A 29 -3.27 3.27 -19.88
CA ILE A 29 -4.00 2.58 -18.81
C ILE A 29 -5.18 1.80 -19.37
N TRP A 30 -5.96 2.39 -20.29
CA TRP A 30 -7.09 1.73 -20.91
C TRP A 30 -6.66 0.49 -21.72
N LEU A 31 -5.53 0.57 -22.43
CA LEU A 31 -4.99 -0.56 -23.18
C LEU A 31 -4.49 -1.66 -22.24
N GLN A 32 -3.75 -1.30 -21.21
CA GLN A 32 -3.20 -2.26 -20.23
C GLN A 32 -4.31 -3.00 -19.47
N ARG A 33 -5.37 -2.29 -19.06
CA ARG A 33 -6.54 -2.90 -18.40
C ARG A 33 -7.22 -3.98 -19.23
N ARG A 34 -7.16 -3.89 -20.56
CA ARG A 34 -7.72 -4.91 -21.46
C ARG A 34 -6.89 -6.17 -21.55
N LEU A 35 -5.62 -6.10 -21.20
CA LEU A 35 -4.68 -7.22 -21.25
C LEU A 35 -4.64 -7.99 -19.91
N ILE A 36 -5.23 -7.42 -18.86
CA ILE A 36 -5.26 -7.98 -17.52
C ILE A 36 -6.66 -8.59 -17.30
N ASP A 37 -6.69 -9.88 -16.99
CA ASP A 37 -7.94 -10.63 -16.72
C ASP A 37 -8.45 -10.36 -15.29
N ARG A 38 -8.91 -9.13 -15.07
CA ARG A 38 -9.49 -8.68 -13.80
C ARG A 38 -10.72 -7.79 -14.04
N PRO A 39 -11.71 -7.77 -13.12
CA PRO A 39 -12.87 -6.88 -13.22
C PRO A 39 -12.46 -5.41 -13.34
N ALA A 40 -13.21 -4.65 -14.14
CA ALA A 40 -12.94 -3.23 -14.35
C ALA A 40 -12.99 -2.40 -13.07
N ASP A 41 -13.77 -2.83 -12.08
CA ASP A 41 -13.89 -2.17 -10.78
C ASP A 41 -12.62 -2.28 -9.93
N ASP A 42 -11.83 -3.33 -10.09
CA ASP A 42 -10.55 -3.51 -9.38
C ASP A 42 -9.50 -2.46 -9.80
N PHE A 43 -9.73 -1.77 -10.94
CA PHE A 43 -8.88 -0.69 -11.45
C PHE A 43 -9.42 0.72 -11.17
N ARG A 44 -10.44 0.84 -10.32
CA ARG A 44 -10.88 2.16 -9.88
C ARG A 44 -9.78 2.77 -9.03
N PHE A 45 -9.38 3.96 -9.45
CA PHE A 45 -8.27 4.66 -8.85
C PHE A 45 -8.75 5.75 -7.91
N GLY A 46 -8.21 5.75 -6.72
CA GLY A 46 -8.37 6.83 -5.76
C GLY A 46 -7.04 7.13 -5.06
N ASP A 47 -6.71 8.41 -4.92
CA ASP A 47 -5.49 8.81 -4.23
C ASP A 47 -5.70 8.96 -2.73
N THR A 48 -4.77 8.45 -1.94
CA THR A 48 -4.61 8.82 -0.54
C THR A 48 -3.95 10.19 -0.45
N PRO A 49 -4.65 11.24 0.04
CA PRO A 49 -4.04 12.55 0.21
C PRO A 49 -2.84 12.48 1.18
N TYR A 50 -1.77 13.21 0.93
CA TYR A 50 -0.56 13.18 1.77
C TYR A 50 -0.83 13.48 3.24
N GLN A 51 -1.82 14.33 3.53
CA GLN A 51 -2.19 14.65 4.91
C GLN A 51 -2.82 13.44 5.62
N THR A 52 -3.65 12.70 4.90
CA THR A 52 -4.26 11.45 5.36
C THR A 52 -3.20 10.37 5.50
N GLY A 53 -2.37 10.18 4.48
CA GLY A 53 -1.27 9.22 4.51
C GLY A 53 -0.31 9.46 5.69
N LEU A 54 0.06 10.72 5.95
CA LEU A 54 0.93 11.04 7.09
C LEU A 54 0.29 10.67 8.43
N LYS A 55 -1.01 10.91 8.61
CA LYS A 55 -1.75 10.48 9.81
C LYS A 55 -1.75 8.94 9.94
N ILE A 56 -1.95 8.23 8.83
CA ILE A 56 -1.90 6.76 8.78
C ILE A 56 -0.53 6.27 9.24
N LEU A 57 0.55 6.77 8.63
CA LEU A 57 1.92 6.37 8.97
C LEU A 57 2.26 6.66 10.45
N GLN A 58 1.83 7.82 10.96
CA GLN A 58 2.03 8.19 12.37
C GLN A 58 1.28 7.26 13.32
N LYS A 59 0.00 6.94 13.02
CA LYS A 59 -0.79 6.00 13.84
C LYS A 59 -0.23 4.58 13.81
N ALA A 60 0.22 4.14 12.64
CA ALA A 60 0.87 2.86 12.49
C ALA A 60 2.31 2.84 13.06
N LYS A 61 2.80 3.97 13.58
CA LYS A 61 4.15 4.12 14.16
C LYS A 61 5.25 3.66 13.23
N VAL A 62 5.14 4.01 11.94
CA VAL A 62 6.15 3.67 10.94
C VAL A 62 7.45 4.43 11.24
N THR A 63 8.57 3.72 11.24
CA THR A 63 9.91 4.21 11.56
C THR A 63 10.91 3.88 10.46
N GLU A 64 12.13 4.38 10.57
CA GLU A 64 13.24 4.12 9.65
C GLU A 64 13.69 2.65 9.57
N ASN A 65 13.33 1.84 10.57
CA ASN A 65 13.66 0.42 10.61
C ASN A 65 12.62 -0.48 9.93
N ASP A 66 11.56 0.11 9.37
CA ASP A 66 10.47 -0.62 8.76
C ASP A 66 10.71 -0.90 7.28
N LEU A 67 10.19 -2.03 6.81
CA LEU A 67 9.88 -2.28 5.41
C LEU A 67 8.37 -2.08 5.21
N PHE A 68 8.01 -0.96 4.60
CA PHE A 68 6.65 -0.59 4.27
C PHE A 68 6.27 -1.11 2.89
N ILE A 69 5.17 -1.85 2.77
CA ILE A 69 4.65 -2.31 1.48
C ILE A 69 3.24 -1.76 1.25
N ASP A 70 3.03 -1.14 0.07
CA ASP A 70 1.73 -0.66 -0.43
C ASP A 70 1.21 -1.63 -1.50
N LEU A 71 0.17 -2.40 -1.17
CA LEU A 71 -0.44 -3.37 -2.07
C LEU A 71 -1.52 -2.69 -2.92
N GLY A 72 -1.26 -2.57 -4.23
CA GLY A 72 -2.05 -1.74 -5.14
C GLY A 72 -1.59 -0.28 -5.11
N SER A 73 -0.29 -0.05 -5.21
CA SER A 73 0.33 1.26 -4.95
C SER A 73 -0.05 2.36 -5.95
N GLY A 74 -0.63 2.01 -7.10
CA GLY A 74 -1.03 2.97 -8.12
C GLY A 74 0.10 3.93 -8.49
N ARG A 75 -0.11 5.24 -8.27
CA ARG A 75 0.89 6.29 -8.50
C ARG A 75 1.95 6.41 -7.40
N GLY A 76 2.02 5.46 -6.48
CA GLY A 76 3.08 5.37 -5.48
C GLY A 76 3.05 6.45 -4.38
N LYS A 77 1.94 7.16 -4.18
CA LYS A 77 1.88 8.28 -3.21
C LYS A 77 2.23 7.85 -1.79
N MET A 78 1.68 6.73 -1.33
CA MET A 78 1.97 6.22 0.01
C MET A 78 3.40 5.72 0.14
N VAL A 79 3.93 5.08 -0.90
CA VAL A 79 5.32 4.59 -0.94
C VAL A 79 6.31 5.76 -0.83
N PHE A 80 6.17 6.79 -1.69
CA PHE A 80 7.03 7.98 -1.60
C PHE A 80 6.86 8.72 -0.27
N LEU A 81 5.63 8.78 0.26
CA LEU A 81 5.38 9.44 1.53
C LEU A 81 6.05 8.68 2.69
N ALA A 82 5.91 7.36 2.75
CA ALA A 82 6.52 6.53 3.78
C ALA A 82 8.05 6.68 3.76
N ALA A 83 8.66 6.51 2.60
CA ALA A 83 10.10 6.66 2.44
C ALA A 83 10.60 8.06 2.86
N LEU A 84 9.94 9.13 2.40
CA LEU A 84 10.42 10.49 2.62
C LEU A 84 10.05 11.07 4.00
N ALA A 85 8.96 10.62 4.62
CA ALA A 85 8.52 11.13 5.91
C ALA A 85 9.01 10.29 7.09
N CYS A 86 9.10 8.97 6.92
CA CYS A 86 9.52 8.03 7.97
C CYS A 86 10.96 7.52 7.77
N HIS A 87 11.58 7.80 6.62
CA HIS A 87 12.92 7.33 6.25
C HIS A 87 13.06 5.81 6.16
N CYS A 88 11.93 5.08 6.04
CA CYS A 88 11.90 3.63 5.93
C CYS A 88 12.19 3.15 4.50
N GLN A 89 12.46 1.85 4.36
CA GLN A 89 12.38 1.17 3.07
C GLN A 89 10.91 1.08 2.65
N ALA A 90 10.60 1.39 1.39
CA ALA A 90 9.23 1.41 0.93
C ALA A 90 9.09 0.76 -0.46
N VAL A 91 8.16 -0.19 -0.57
CA VAL A 91 7.89 -0.94 -1.79
C VAL A 91 6.43 -0.74 -2.19
N GLY A 92 6.20 -0.50 -3.48
CA GLY A 92 4.88 -0.48 -4.08
C GLY A 92 4.69 -1.70 -4.98
N ILE A 93 3.63 -2.45 -4.75
CA ILE A 93 3.21 -3.54 -5.65
C ILE A 93 2.06 -3.03 -6.49
N GLU A 94 2.20 -3.09 -7.81
CA GLU A 94 1.18 -2.58 -8.72
C GLU A 94 1.10 -3.43 -9.99
N LEU A 95 -0.12 -3.79 -10.37
CA LEU A 95 -0.38 -4.66 -11.52
C LEU A 95 -0.21 -3.93 -12.86
N LEU A 96 -0.40 -2.60 -12.91
CA LEU A 96 -0.29 -1.79 -14.11
C LEU A 96 1.18 -1.38 -14.37
N PRO A 97 1.85 -1.92 -15.42
CA PRO A 97 3.26 -1.64 -15.70
C PRO A 97 3.59 -0.16 -15.87
N SER A 98 2.65 0.63 -16.44
CA SER A 98 2.86 2.06 -16.68
C SER A 98 3.10 2.85 -15.38
N TYR A 99 2.41 2.50 -14.30
CA TYR A 99 2.62 3.12 -13.00
C TYR A 99 4.00 2.76 -12.43
N ASN A 100 4.37 1.48 -12.50
CA ASN A 100 5.67 1.02 -12.01
C ASN A 100 6.83 1.69 -12.75
N ILE A 101 6.77 1.75 -14.09
CA ILE A 101 7.78 2.41 -14.91
C ILE A 101 7.91 3.89 -14.55
N LEU A 102 6.79 4.59 -14.38
CA LEU A 102 6.77 6.00 -14.01
C LEU A 102 7.37 6.21 -12.63
N CYS A 103 6.90 5.46 -11.64
CA CYS A 103 7.31 5.61 -10.25
C CYS A 103 8.79 5.29 -10.05
N ASN A 104 9.31 4.21 -10.65
CA ASN A 104 10.73 3.89 -10.62
C ASN A 104 11.57 4.97 -11.31
N ARG A 105 11.11 5.54 -12.44
CA ARG A 105 11.79 6.67 -13.07
C ARG A 105 11.85 7.91 -12.17
N ILE A 106 10.79 8.20 -11.43
CA ILE A 106 10.77 9.30 -10.47
C ILE A 106 11.72 9.02 -9.30
N ALA A 107 11.72 7.79 -8.78
CA ALA A 107 12.63 7.37 -7.73
C ALA A 107 14.09 7.58 -8.16
N ASN A 108 14.47 7.10 -9.34
CA ASN A 108 15.82 7.28 -9.90
C ASN A 108 16.18 8.77 -10.09
N ASN A 109 15.28 9.58 -10.64
CA ASN A 109 15.52 11.02 -10.85
C ASN A 109 15.73 11.80 -9.53
N LEU A 110 15.20 11.29 -8.43
CA LEU A 110 15.33 11.90 -7.10
C LEU A 110 16.40 11.23 -6.23
N HIS A 111 17.14 10.26 -6.76
CA HIS A 111 18.11 9.44 -6.03
C HIS A 111 17.46 8.83 -4.78
N LEU A 112 16.41 8.04 -4.99
CA LEU A 112 15.64 7.30 -3.97
C LEU A 112 15.65 5.80 -4.26
N GLU A 113 16.36 5.33 -5.26
CA GLU A 113 16.38 3.93 -5.73
C GLU A 113 16.85 2.93 -4.66
N ASP A 114 17.67 3.38 -3.72
CA ASP A 114 18.12 2.56 -2.58
C ASP A 114 17.05 2.46 -1.47
N GLN A 115 16.00 3.29 -1.52
CA GLN A 115 14.98 3.39 -0.48
C GLN A 115 13.56 3.07 -0.97
N VAL A 116 13.31 3.27 -2.27
CA VAL A 116 11.99 3.15 -2.89
C VAL A 116 12.06 2.21 -4.08
N GLN A 117 11.19 1.22 -4.12
CA GLN A 117 11.06 0.29 -5.24
C GLN A 117 9.59 0.13 -5.64
N PHE A 118 9.33 0.03 -6.94
CA PHE A 118 8.01 -0.33 -7.47
C PHE A 118 8.13 -1.59 -8.30
N ILE A 119 7.36 -2.61 -7.94
CA ILE A 119 7.39 -3.94 -8.53
C ILE A 119 6.08 -4.14 -9.30
N ASN A 120 6.22 -4.57 -10.58
CA ASN A 120 5.07 -4.93 -11.37
C ASN A 120 4.70 -6.38 -11.10
N ASP A 121 3.78 -6.58 -10.19
CA ASP A 121 3.38 -7.90 -9.72
C ASP A 121 1.92 -7.89 -9.25
N ASP A 122 1.35 -9.07 -9.10
CA ASP A 122 0.09 -9.28 -8.40
C ASP A 122 0.34 -9.31 -6.90
N PHE A 123 -0.36 -8.47 -6.15
CA PHE A 123 -0.23 -8.45 -4.69
C PHE A 123 -0.66 -9.78 -4.02
N LEU A 124 -1.38 -10.63 -4.74
CA LEU A 124 -1.72 -11.99 -4.27
C LEU A 124 -0.53 -12.96 -4.33
N GLU A 125 0.48 -12.68 -5.17
CA GLU A 125 1.62 -13.56 -5.43
C GLU A 125 2.97 -12.94 -5.05
N CYS A 126 3.01 -11.63 -4.76
CA CYS A 126 4.25 -10.92 -4.46
C CYS A 126 4.96 -11.45 -3.21
N ASP A 127 6.27 -11.26 -3.16
CA ASP A 127 7.09 -11.61 -1.98
C ASP A 127 6.84 -10.61 -0.84
N LEU A 128 6.44 -11.13 0.33
CA LEU A 128 6.22 -10.36 1.58
C LEU A 128 7.33 -10.62 2.61
N THR A 129 8.43 -11.24 2.22
CA THR A 129 9.55 -11.54 3.12
C THR A 129 10.13 -10.26 3.75
N GLY A 130 10.25 -10.25 5.06
CA GLY A 130 10.82 -9.13 5.82
C GLY A 130 9.92 -7.90 5.96
N VAL A 131 8.68 -7.95 5.48
CA VAL A 131 7.72 -6.85 5.66
C VAL A 131 7.45 -6.60 7.14
N SER A 132 7.34 -5.33 7.51
CA SER A 132 6.92 -4.93 8.86
C SER A 132 5.64 -4.10 8.88
N VAL A 133 5.30 -3.46 7.74
CA VAL A 133 4.06 -2.69 7.60
C VAL A 133 3.45 -2.92 6.22
N ILE A 134 2.21 -3.36 6.18
CA ILE A 134 1.40 -3.48 4.97
C ILE A 134 0.33 -2.39 4.97
N PHE A 135 0.18 -1.72 3.84
CA PHE A 135 -0.94 -0.81 3.57
C PHE A 135 -1.76 -1.32 2.40
N THR A 136 -3.08 -1.29 2.55
CA THR A 136 -4.05 -1.61 1.49
C THR A 136 -5.16 -0.58 1.45
N ALA A 137 -5.52 -0.12 0.26
CA ALA A 137 -6.69 0.73 0.02
C ALA A 137 -7.75 -0.07 -0.77
N CYS A 138 -8.50 -0.91 -0.07
CA CYS A 138 -9.40 -1.91 -0.64
C CYS A 138 -10.78 -1.37 -1.04
N THR A 139 -10.91 -0.07 -1.33
CA THR A 139 -12.21 0.59 -1.52
C THR A 139 -13.01 0.11 -2.73
N THR A 140 -12.35 -0.55 -3.68
CA THR A 140 -12.97 -0.96 -4.95
C THR A 140 -12.75 -2.42 -5.30
N TRP A 141 -12.03 -3.17 -4.47
CA TRP A 141 -11.74 -4.57 -4.76
C TRP A 141 -13.00 -5.43 -4.68
N SER A 142 -13.13 -6.33 -5.63
CA SER A 142 -14.12 -7.39 -5.55
C SER A 142 -13.83 -8.31 -4.35
N ARG A 143 -14.82 -9.08 -3.92
CA ARG A 143 -14.67 -9.96 -2.75
C ARG A 143 -13.55 -10.98 -2.89
N MET A 144 -13.36 -11.51 -4.09
CA MET A 144 -12.41 -12.61 -4.33
C MET A 144 -10.93 -12.23 -4.08
N PRO A 145 -10.38 -11.13 -4.63
CA PRO A 145 -9.01 -10.74 -4.32
C PRO A 145 -8.80 -10.41 -2.84
N HIS A 146 -9.84 -9.91 -2.19
CA HIS A 146 -9.80 -9.57 -0.77
C HIS A 146 -9.66 -10.83 0.10
N ASP A 147 -10.51 -11.85 -0.13
CA ASP A 147 -10.48 -13.09 0.64
C ASP A 147 -9.13 -13.83 0.45
N LEU A 148 -8.63 -13.89 -0.80
CA LEU A 148 -7.32 -14.49 -1.10
C LEU A 148 -6.14 -13.72 -0.46
N LEU A 149 -6.25 -12.39 -0.34
CA LEU A 149 -5.23 -11.62 0.35
C LEU A 149 -5.21 -11.90 1.86
N LEU A 150 -6.38 -12.16 2.45
CA LEU A 150 -6.47 -12.52 3.86
C LEU A 150 -5.82 -13.88 4.15
N ASP A 151 -5.88 -14.84 3.24
CA ASP A 151 -5.22 -16.13 3.39
C ASP A 151 -3.70 -15.96 3.55
N ARG A 152 -3.12 -14.88 3.01
CA ARG A 152 -1.69 -14.57 3.12
C ARG A 152 -1.27 -14.06 4.50
N VAL A 153 -2.21 -13.76 5.39
CA VAL A 153 -1.90 -13.36 6.78
C VAL A 153 -1.11 -14.47 7.50
N GLU A 154 -1.39 -15.73 7.17
CA GLU A 154 -0.69 -16.89 7.76
C GLU A 154 0.81 -16.95 7.40
N GLU A 155 1.22 -16.28 6.30
CA GLU A 155 2.62 -16.20 5.87
C GLU A 155 3.43 -15.13 6.64
N LEU A 156 2.73 -14.20 7.31
CA LEU A 156 3.35 -13.04 7.95
C LEU A 156 3.84 -13.37 9.36
N PRO A 157 5.01 -12.87 9.78
CA PRO A 157 5.45 -13.05 11.16
C PRO A 157 4.62 -12.22 12.15
N ASP A 158 4.61 -12.64 13.41
CA ASP A 158 4.04 -11.86 14.52
C ASP A 158 4.62 -10.44 14.56
N GLY A 159 3.77 -9.46 14.84
CA GLY A 159 4.16 -8.05 14.96
C GLY A 159 4.11 -7.27 13.64
N VAL A 160 3.84 -7.91 12.50
CA VAL A 160 3.56 -7.18 11.25
C VAL A 160 2.29 -6.33 11.45
N ARG A 161 2.38 -5.06 11.08
CA ARG A 161 1.25 -4.13 11.14
C ARG A 161 0.54 -4.06 9.81
N TRP A 162 -0.75 -4.37 9.79
CA TRP A 162 -1.57 -4.27 8.59
C TRP A 162 -2.53 -3.09 8.72
N ILE A 163 -2.53 -2.21 7.74
CA ILE A 163 -3.41 -1.04 7.66
C ILE A 163 -4.35 -1.25 6.48
N SER A 164 -5.64 -1.25 6.74
CA SER A 164 -6.67 -1.38 5.71
C SER A 164 -7.55 -0.13 5.67
N ALA A 165 -7.63 0.51 4.51
CA ALA A 165 -8.54 1.62 4.26
C ALA A 165 -9.73 1.17 3.40
N GLY A 166 -10.95 1.52 3.82
CA GLY A 166 -12.20 1.26 3.11
C GLY A 166 -12.85 -0.09 3.43
N GLN A 167 -12.12 -1.05 4.02
CA GLN A 167 -12.68 -2.35 4.36
C GLN A 167 -12.09 -2.91 5.66
N GLU A 168 -12.97 -3.32 6.58
CA GLU A 168 -12.58 -4.06 7.79
C GLU A 168 -12.08 -5.45 7.43
N GLN A 169 -10.94 -5.85 8.00
CA GLN A 169 -10.35 -7.17 7.81
C GLN A 169 -10.74 -8.10 8.97
N ARG A 170 -11.10 -9.33 8.66
CA ARG A 170 -11.48 -10.34 9.68
C ARG A 170 -10.71 -11.62 9.45
N HIS A 171 -9.66 -11.80 10.23
CA HIS A 171 -8.84 -13.00 10.25
C HIS A 171 -8.46 -13.34 11.69
N PRO A 172 -8.40 -14.64 12.09
CA PRO A 172 -8.08 -15.03 13.48
C PRO A 172 -6.75 -14.45 13.99
N ASP A 173 -5.76 -14.33 13.10
CA ASP A 173 -4.41 -13.85 13.42
C ASP A 173 -4.23 -12.34 13.20
N LEU A 174 -5.30 -11.61 12.82
CA LEU A 174 -5.30 -10.14 12.77
C LEU A 174 -5.93 -9.56 14.04
N ASN A 175 -5.12 -9.04 14.93
CA ASN A 175 -5.57 -8.35 16.12
C ASN A 175 -5.83 -6.87 15.80
N LEU A 176 -7.09 -6.41 15.92
CA LEU A 176 -7.46 -5.02 15.71
C LEU A 176 -6.88 -4.16 16.86
N VAL A 177 -5.97 -3.24 16.53
CA VAL A 177 -5.31 -2.35 17.50
C VAL A 177 -5.85 -0.92 17.46
N GLY A 178 -6.65 -0.57 16.45
CA GLY A 178 -7.28 0.74 16.36
C GLY A 178 -8.02 0.97 15.05
N ALA A 179 -8.86 2.00 15.04
CA ALA A 179 -9.53 2.48 13.84
C ALA A 179 -9.62 4.02 13.83
N ASP A 180 -9.83 4.60 12.66
CA ASP A 180 -10.07 6.03 12.47
C ASP A 180 -10.88 6.27 11.20
N THR A 181 -11.64 7.36 11.15
CA THR A 181 -12.31 7.81 9.92
C THR A 181 -11.53 8.97 9.34
N LEU A 182 -10.96 8.81 8.15
CA LEU A 182 -10.06 9.75 7.50
C LEU A 182 -10.59 10.22 6.14
N LEU A 183 -10.17 11.40 5.71
CA LEU A 183 -10.58 11.98 4.43
C LEU A 183 -9.65 11.53 3.30
N PHE A 184 -10.22 10.82 2.32
CA PHE A 184 -9.57 10.44 1.06
C PHE A 184 -10.03 11.31 -0.10
N SER A 185 -9.49 11.11 -1.31
CA SER A 185 -9.88 11.90 -2.49
C SER A 185 -11.32 11.62 -2.95
N TRP A 186 -11.91 10.51 -2.54
CA TRP A 186 -13.27 10.07 -2.85
C TRP A 186 -14.28 10.25 -1.71
N GLY A 187 -13.84 10.69 -0.52
CA GLY A 187 -14.70 10.91 0.65
C GLY A 187 -14.07 10.47 1.96
N TYR A 188 -14.89 10.43 3.01
CA TYR A 188 -14.46 9.86 4.29
C TYR A 188 -14.54 8.34 4.24
N GLU A 189 -13.46 7.70 4.71
CA GLU A 189 -13.33 6.25 4.80
C GLU A 189 -12.79 5.83 6.15
N ASP A 190 -13.23 4.68 6.62
CA ASP A 190 -12.68 4.06 7.81
C ASP A 190 -11.34 3.40 7.48
N VAL A 191 -10.41 3.54 8.40
CA VAL A 191 -9.08 2.95 8.33
C VAL A 191 -8.86 2.13 9.58
N TRP A 192 -8.61 0.86 9.40
CA TRP A 192 -8.35 -0.09 10.48
C TRP A 192 -6.86 -0.41 10.57
N PHE A 193 -6.38 -0.54 11.79
CA PHE A 193 -4.99 -0.86 12.11
C PHE A 193 -4.96 -2.18 12.84
N TYR A 194 -4.23 -3.13 12.30
CA TYR A 194 -4.08 -4.47 12.84
C TYR A 194 -2.63 -4.78 13.16
N GLU A 195 -2.42 -5.74 14.04
CA GLU A 195 -1.15 -6.39 14.29
C GLU A 195 -1.33 -7.89 14.10
N VAL A 196 -0.44 -8.51 13.32
CA VAL A 196 -0.42 -9.97 13.14
C VAL A 196 0.03 -10.61 14.43
N LYS A 197 -0.73 -11.59 14.89
CA LYS A 197 -0.45 -12.36 16.10
C LYS A 197 -1.05 -13.75 15.98
N HIS A 198 -0.21 -14.72 15.67
CA HIS A 198 -0.65 -16.10 15.55
C HIS A 198 -1.16 -16.65 16.87
N GLN A 199 -2.30 -17.34 16.81
CA GLN A 199 -2.84 -18.02 17.97
C GLN A 199 -1.95 -19.24 18.25
N THR A 200 -1.30 -19.25 19.40
CA THR A 200 -0.63 -20.45 19.88
C THR A 200 -1.67 -21.54 20.08
N SER A 201 -1.63 -22.58 19.25
CA SER A 201 -2.45 -23.79 19.46
C SER A 201 -2.07 -24.36 20.81
N SER A 202 -2.89 -24.10 21.82
CA SER A 202 -2.82 -24.81 23.11
C SER A 202 -3.25 -26.25 22.85
N THR A 203 -2.29 -27.11 22.51
CA THR A 203 -2.49 -28.54 22.55
C THR A 203 -2.66 -28.91 24.02
N THR A 204 -3.90 -28.89 24.50
CA THR A 204 -4.25 -29.60 25.72
C THR A 204 -4.09 -31.07 25.43
N ALA A 205 -2.90 -31.61 25.73
CA ALA A 205 -2.73 -33.01 25.89
C ALA A 205 -3.61 -33.44 27.08
N SER A 206 -4.79 -33.95 26.82
CA SER A 206 -5.53 -34.72 27.79
C SER A 206 -4.78 -36.02 28.00
N SER A 207 -4.05 -36.07 29.08
CA SER A 207 -3.54 -37.32 29.64
C SER A 207 -4.72 -38.03 30.31
N ASP A 208 -5.23 -39.04 29.66
CA ASP A 208 -5.98 -40.14 30.29
C ASP A 208 -5.00 -41.19 30.85
#